data_2c4d2a24207d5698bf2a1202d96b8130
#
_entry.id   2c4d2a24207d5698bf2a1202d96b8130
#
_cell.length_a   1.000
_cell.length_b   1.000
_cell.length_c   1.000
_cell.angle_alpha   90.00
_cell.angle_beta   90.00
_cell.angle_gamma   90.00
#
_symmetry.space_group_name_H-M   'P 1'
#
loop_
_entity.id
_entity.type
_entity.pdbx_description
1 polymer ?
#
loop_
_entity_poly.entity_id
_entity_poly.type
_entity_poly.pdbx_seq_one_letter_code
_entity_poly.pdbx_strand_id
1 'polypeptide(L)'
;SLEDCYLLLGNVLKNNDYKSITSDYTITLTRSGKTWNIDSPKSLSAAVTGNFSTYVADASLFSPSEIIAIHLDTLKAFDTEQLNRYLALDSLFNSEDTSSRSVVKAIASQLLNCLDYSITSELLSDDGMDASVDLNLTSCDFSSVVYSYQEQYTAYLASSQALEDGTEGRQSHAITLLKDCIATSTQTITTPVTIHLNNDGKNWRIPKSDEITTALLGNLEKALTTILTQPES
;
A
#
# COMPACT_ATOMS: atom_id res chain seq x y z
N SER A 1 -6.38 21.02 -17.37
CA SER A 1 -6.11 19.70 -16.75
C SER A 1 -4.91 19.79 -15.81
N LEU A 2 -4.74 18.83 -14.93
CA LEU A 2 -3.58 18.74 -14.02
C LEU A 2 -2.26 18.66 -14.81
N GLU A 3 -2.27 17.94 -15.90
CA GLU A 3 -1.14 17.82 -16.81
C GLU A 3 -0.76 19.18 -17.42
N ASP A 4 -1.72 20.01 -17.77
CA ASP A 4 -1.48 21.37 -18.26
C ASP A 4 -0.85 22.24 -17.17
N CYS A 5 -1.26 22.10 -15.90
CA CYS A 5 -0.66 22.79 -14.76
C CYS A 5 0.80 22.38 -14.54
N TYR A 6 1.11 21.09 -14.61
CA TYR A 6 2.49 20.61 -14.51
C TYR A 6 3.37 21.06 -15.69
N LEU A 7 2.83 21.04 -16.89
CA LEU A 7 3.54 21.53 -18.08
C LEU A 7 3.80 23.04 -17.97
N LEU A 8 2.80 23.82 -17.50
CA LEU A 8 2.95 25.26 -17.30
C LEU A 8 4.00 25.54 -16.22
N LEU A 9 3.93 24.88 -15.07
CA LEU A 9 4.90 25.00 -13.99
C LEU A 9 6.30 24.60 -14.48
N GLY A 10 6.43 23.48 -15.18
CA GLY A 10 7.69 23.02 -15.76
C GLY A 10 8.29 24.04 -16.74
N ASN A 11 7.46 24.69 -17.55
CA ASN A 11 7.89 25.74 -18.48
C ASN A 11 8.34 27.01 -17.75
N VAL A 12 7.58 27.43 -16.73
CA VAL A 12 7.96 28.57 -15.88
C VAL A 12 9.29 28.30 -15.20
N LEU A 13 9.47 27.11 -14.61
CA LEU A 13 10.72 26.71 -13.94
C LEU A 13 11.92 26.61 -14.88
N LYS A 14 11.73 26.24 -16.14
CA LYS A 14 12.82 26.14 -17.13
C LYS A 14 13.24 27.47 -17.76
N ASN A 15 12.30 28.40 -17.90
CA ASN A 15 12.47 29.58 -18.75
C ASN A 15 12.73 30.87 -18.00
N ASN A 16 12.83 30.84 -16.66
CA ASN A 16 13.10 32.01 -15.86
C ASN A 16 14.49 31.97 -15.19
N ASP A 17 15.15 33.13 -15.12
CA ASP A 17 16.36 33.32 -14.33
C ASP A 17 15.97 33.46 -12.85
N TYR A 18 16.31 32.47 -12.04
CA TYR A 18 16.05 32.46 -10.60
C TYR A 18 17.23 33.01 -9.83
N LYS A 19 16.94 33.86 -8.84
CA LYS A 19 17.94 34.25 -7.85
C LYS A 19 18.08 33.13 -6.83
N SER A 20 19.31 32.69 -6.58
CA SER A 20 19.59 31.78 -5.48
C SER A 20 19.41 32.48 -4.13
N ILE A 21 18.72 31.84 -3.20
CA ILE A 21 18.60 32.29 -1.82
C ILE A 21 19.35 31.26 -0.97
N THR A 22 20.27 31.73 -0.14
CA THR A 22 20.95 30.91 0.85
C THR A 22 20.37 31.23 2.22
N SER A 23 19.96 30.19 2.94
CA SER A 23 19.50 30.31 4.33
C SER A 23 20.17 29.27 5.19
N ASP A 24 20.53 29.64 6.41
CA ASP A 24 21.04 28.70 7.40
C ASP A 24 19.88 27.89 7.98
N TYR A 25 20.09 26.60 8.09
CA TYR A 25 19.09 25.69 8.64
C TYR A 25 19.72 24.70 9.61
N THR A 26 19.14 24.58 10.80
CA THR A 26 19.58 23.63 11.82
C THR A 26 18.74 22.37 11.76
N ILE A 27 19.38 21.23 11.57
CA ILE A 27 18.74 19.90 11.62
C ILE A 27 19.01 19.29 12.98
N THR A 28 17.95 18.92 13.70
CA THR A 28 18.03 18.17 14.94
C THR A 28 17.88 16.69 14.62
N LEU A 29 18.81 15.88 15.13
CA LEU A 29 18.82 14.44 14.96
C LEU A 29 18.67 13.78 16.32
N THR A 30 17.76 12.82 16.43
CA THR A 30 17.60 11.98 17.62
C THR A 30 18.08 10.57 17.33
N ARG A 31 18.91 10.03 18.21
CA ARG A 31 19.43 8.67 18.09
C ARG A 31 18.47 7.67 18.76
N SER A 32 18.06 6.68 17.96
CA SER A 32 17.32 5.51 18.47
C SER A 32 18.14 4.25 18.19
N GLY A 33 18.80 3.72 19.20
CA GLY A 33 19.68 2.57 19.06
C GLY A 33 20.89 2.85 18.15
N LYS A 34 20.93 2.20 16.99
CA LYS A 34 21.96 2.38 15.96
C LYS A 34 21.58 3.36 14.85
N THR A 35 20.34 3.85 14.85
CA THR A 35 19.79 4.69 13.78
C THR A 35 19.64 6.13 14.25
N TRP A 36 19.93 7.09 13.35
CA TRP A 36 19.65 8.51 13.55
C TRP A 36 18.39 8.89 12.79
N ASN A 37 17.46 9.56 13.45
CA ASN A 37 16.22 10.06 12.87
C ASN A 37 16.22 11.59 12.84
N ILE A 38 15.64 12.16 11.81
CA ILE A 38 15.43 13.62 11.71
C ILE A 38 14.16 13.97 12.49
N ASP A 39 14.28 14.83 13.51
CA ASP A 39 13.14 15.18 14.39
C ASP A 39 12.03 15.97 13.70
N SER A 40 12.37 16.72 12.67
CA SER A 40 11.42 17.57 11.96
C SER A 40 11.57 17.45 10.44
N PRO A 41 11.21 16.30 9.85
CA PRO A 41 11.40 16.10 8.41
C PRO A 41 10.59 17.07 7.55
N LYS A 42 9.42 17.53 8.03
CA LYS A 42 8.57 18.52 7.31
C LYS A 42 9.25 19.88 7.21
N SER A 43 9.92 20.35 8.27
CA SER A 43 10.62 21.61 8.26
C SER A 43 11.89 21.56 7.40
N LEU A 44 12.57 20.43 7.35
CA LEU A 44 13.67 20.21 6.40
C LEU A 44 13.17 20.25 4.94
N SER A 45 12.08 19.57 4.65
CA SER A 45 11.47 19.60 3.32
C SER A 45 11.08 21.03 2.91
N ALA A 46 10.47 21.78 3.82
CA ALA A 46 10.12 23.19 3.59
C ALA A 46 11.36 24.05 3.31
N ALA A 47 12.44 23.86 4.06
CA ALA A 47 13.70 24.57 3.83
C ALA A 47 14.34 24.24 2.47
N VAL A 48 14.41 22.96 2.11
CA VAL A 48 14.96 22.49 0.82
C VAL A 48 14.15 23.00 -0.37
N THR A 49 12.83 23.07 -0.24
CA THR A 49 11.91 23.52 -1.31
C THR A 49 11.65 25.03 -1.28
N GLY A 50 12.32 25.79 -0.41
CA GLY A 50 12.09 27.23 -0.26
C GLY A 50 10.65 27.57 0.17
N ASN A 51 10.03 26.70 0.97
CA ASN A 51 8.60 26.77 1.34
C ASN A 51 7.63 26.74 0.14
N PHE A 52 8.05 26.20 -0.99
CA PHE A 52 7.24 26.14 -2.21
C PHE A 52 5.82 25.58 -1.95
N SER A 53 5.71 24.54 -1.12
CA SER A 53 4.42 23.95 -0.73
C SER A 53 3.46 24.95 -0.05
N THR A 54 3.99 26.00 0.60
CA THR A 54 3.17 27.02 1.25
C THR A 54 2.53 27.98 0.23
N TYR A 55 3.18 28.18 -0.91
CA TYR A 55 2.69 29.05 -1.98
C TYR A 55 1.75 28.34 -2.95
N VAL A 56 1.79 27.00 -2.98
CA VAL A 56 0.98 26.17 -3.87
C VAL A 56 -0.16 25.47 -3.10
N ALA A 57 -0.26 25.69 -1.79
CA ALA A 57 -1.31 25.10 -0.95
C ALA A 57 -2.63 25.84 -1.19
N ASP A 58 -3.42 25.31 -2.09
CA ASP A 58 -4.79 25.71 -2.38
C ASP A 58 -5.65 24.45 -2.43
N ALA A 59 -6.67 24.37 -1.58
CA ALA A 59 -7.57 23.23 -1.54
C ALA A 59 -8.39 23.06 -2.82
N SER A 60 -8.51 24.12 -3.62
CA SER A 60 -9.19 24.07 -4.93
C SER A 60 -8.29 23.58 -6.07
N LEU A 61 -6.99 23.38 -5.81
CA LEU A 61 -6.04 22.96 -6.84
C LEU A 61 -6.30 21.53 -7.32
N PHE A 62 -6.76 20.68 -6.42
CA PHE A 62 -7.11 19.28 -6.69
C PHE A 62 -8.50 18.99 -6.15
N SER A 63 -9.30 18.28 -6.92
CA SER A 63 -10.56 17.74 -6.43
C SER A 63 -10.31 16.58 -5.42
N PRO A 64 -11.27 16.26 -4.56
CA PRO A 64 -11.19 15.08 -3.69
C PRO A 64 -10.86 13.80 -4.45
N SER A 65 -11.47 13.60 -5.62
CA SER A 65 -11.21 12.44 -6.48
C SER A 65 -9.78 12.39 -6.99
N GLU A 66 -9.22 13.54 -7.38
CA GLU A 66 -7.82 13.63 -7.81
C GLU A 66 -6.86 13.32 -6.66
N ILE A 67 -7.16 13.74 -5.43
CA ILE A 67 -6.35 13.41 -4.24
C ILE A 67 -6.38 11.90 -3.98
N ILE A 68 -7.56 11.26 -4.08
CA ILE A 68 -7.67 9.81 -3.94
C ILE A 68 -6.90 9.09 -5.04
N ALA A 69 -7.02 9.54 -6.30
CA ALA A 69 -6.28 8.96 -7.42
C ALA A 69 -4.76 9.04 -7.19
N ILE A 70 -4.24 10.21 -6.80
CA ILE A 70 -2.81 10.40 -6.48
C ILE A 70 -2.37 9.45 -5.35
N HIS A 71 -3.20 9.30 -4.31
CA HIS A 71 -2.89 8.40 -3.19
C HIS A 71 -2.81 6.94 -3.64
N LEU A 72 -3.80 6.45 -4.40
CA LEU A 72 -3.85 5.07 -4.88
C LEU A 72 -2.76 4.80 -5.92
N ASP A 73 -2.47 5.73 -6.82
CA ASP A 73 -1.36 5.62 -7.78
C ASP A 73 0.00 5.58 -7.07
N THR A 74 0.14 6.32 -5.96
CA THR A 74 1.33 6.22 -5.11
C THR A 74 1.46 4.83 -4.50
N LEU A 75 0.36 4.22 -4.03
CA LEU A 75 0.37 2.84 -3.53
C LEU A 75 0.71 1.83 -4.63
N LYS A 76 0.20 2.00 -5.84
CA LYS A 76 0.55 1.15 -7.00
C LYS A 76 2.03 1.25 -7.38
N ALA A 77 2.67 2.38 -7.09
CA ALA A 77 4.10 2.60 -7.34
C ALA A 77 5.02 2.11 -6.21
N PHE A 78 4.49 1.60 -5.11
CA PHE A 78 5.28 1.05 -4.01
C PHE A 78 6.07 -0.19 -4.44
N ASP A 79 7.21 -0.39 -3.80
CA ASP A 79 7.85 -1.69 -3.77
C ASP A 79 7.22 -2.59 -2.67
N THR A 80 7.62 -3.86 -2.65
CA THR A 80 7.07 -4.83 -1.70
C THR A 80 7.33 -4.49 -0.24
N GLU A 81 8.46 -3.83 0.09
CA GLU A 81 8.77 -3.42 1.45
C GLU A 81 7.96 -2.19 1.88
N GLN A 82 7.74 -1.26 0.97
CA GLN A 82 6.89 -0.09 1.21
C GLN A 82 5.45 -0.52 1.45
N LEU A 83 4.90 -1.42 0.63
CA LEU A 83 3.54 -1.94 0.81
C LEU A 83 3.43 -2.74 2.10
N ASN A 84 4.40 -3.60 2.42
CA ASN A 84 4.44 -4.34 3.68
C ASN A 84 4.36 -3.41 4.89
N ARG A 85 5.15 -2.33 4.90
CA ARG A 85 5.12 -1.32 5.98
C ARG A 85 3.79 -0.56 6.04
N TYR A 86 3.22 -0.22 4.89
CA TYR A 86 1.94 0.49 4.83
C TYR A 86 0.79 -0.33 5.39
N LEU A 87 0.71 -1.61 5.01
CA LEU A 87 -0.34 -2.54 5.42
C LEU A 87 -0.01 -3.30 6.72
N ALA A 88 1.21 -3.12 7.25
CA ALA A 88 1.72 -3.87 8.42
C ALA A 88 1.60 -5.41 8.25
N LEU A 89 1.89 -5.93 7.04
CA LEU A 89 1.70 -7.36 6.73
C LEU A 89 2.50 -8.29 7.65
N ASP A 90 3.68 -7.85 8.13
CA ASP A 90 4.48 -8.62 9.09
C ASP A 90 3.69 -8.92 10.38
N SER A 91 2.73 -8.07 10.77
CA SER A 91 1.92 -8.27 11.96
C SER A 91 0.90 -9.41 11.83
N LEU A 92 0.59 -9.82 10.61
CA LEU A 92 -0.28 -10.98 10.33
C LEU A 92 0.41 -12.32 10.60
N PHE A 93 1.75 -12.30 10.70
CA PHE A 93 2.57 -13.49 10.93
C PHE A 93 3.34 -13.31 12.25
N ASN A 94 3.05 -14.14 13.22
CA ASN A 94 3.63 -14.07 14.57
C ASN A 94 5.10 -14.52 14.66
N SER A 95 5.83 -14.61 13.55
CA SER A 95 7.21 -15.10 13.54
C SER A 95 8.15 -14.19 12.78
N GLU A 96 9.37 -14.05 13.32
CA GLU A 96 10.49 -13.34 12.68
C GLU A 96 11.31 -14.25 11.76
N ASP A 97 10.83 -15.46 11.44
CA ASP A 97 11.59 -16.41 10.65
C ASP A 97 11.68 -16.01 9.17
N THR A 98 12.69 -16.55 8.49
CA THR A 98 12.95 -16.25 7.07
C THR A 98 11.82 -16.73 6.16
N SER A 99 11.13 -17.80 6.55
CA SER A 99 10.04 -18.41 5.79
C SER A 99 8.83 -17.49 5.77
N SER A 100 8.42 -16.98 6.93
CA SER A 100 7.33 -16.00 7.06
C SER A 100 7.60 -14.73 6.26
N ARG A 101 8.82 -14.18 6.32
CA ARG A 101 9.20 -13.01 5.51
C ARG A 101 9.09 -13.28 4.01
N SER A 102 9.41 -14.49 3.57
CA SER A 102 9.31 -14.84 2.15
C SER A 102 7.85 -14.91 1.68
N VAL A 103 6.93 -15.38 2.53
CA VAL A 103 5.48 -15.38 2.27
C VAL A 103 4.92 -13.96 2.26
N VAL A 104 5.27 -13.13 3.25
CA VAL A 104 4.89 -11.71 3.30
C VAL A 104 5.29 -10.98 2.03
N LYS A 105 6.52 -11.21 1.55
CA LYS A 105 6.99 -10.61 0.29
C LYS A 105 6.19 -11.10 -0.91
N ALA A 106 5.82 -12.37 -0.96
CA ALA A 106 4.97 -12.91 -2.04
C ALA A 106 3.57 -12.29 -2.01
N ILE A 107 2.96 -12.16 -0.82
CA ILE A 107 1.68 -11.48 -0.63
C ILE A 107 1.76 -10.03 -1.09
N ALA A 108 2.75 -9.26 -0.63
CA ALA A 108 2.92 -7.86 -1.01
C ALA A 108 3.10 -7.71 -2.54
N SER A 109 3.90 -8.59 -3.15
CA SER A 109 4.08 -8.60 -4.61
C SER A 109 2.78 -8.87 -5.34
N GLN A 110 1.99 -9.83 -4.86
CA GLN A 110 0.72 -10.20 -5.50
C GLN A 110 -0.35 -9.12 -5.32
N LEU A 111 -0.40 -8.48 -4.15
CA LEU A 111 -1.28 -7.33 -3.93
C LEU A 111 -0.97 -6.19 -4.91
N LEU A 112 0.31 -5.85 -5.11
CA LEU A 112 0.72 -4.83 -6.10
C LEU A 112 0.33 -5.21 -7.53
N ASN A 113 0.46 -6.48 -7.89
CA ASN A 113 0.10 -6.96 -9.22
C ASN A 113 -1.41 -6.89 -9.49
N CYS A 114 -2.23 -7.09 -8.47
CA CYS A 114 -3.70 -7.09 -8.59
C CYS A 114 -4.34 -5.72 -8.33
N LEU A 115 -3.60 -4.80 -7.70
CA LEU A 115 -4.15 -3.51 -7.29
C LEU A 115 -4.60 -2.69 -8.49
N ASP A 116 -5.90 -2.43 -8.53
CA ASP A 116 -6.52 -1.51 -9.47
C ASP A 116 -7.69 -0.79 -8.82
N TYR A 117 -8.15 0.32 -9.39
CA TYR A 117 -9.27 1.06 -8.86
C TYR A 117 -10.02 1.80 -9.96
N SER A 118 -11.29 2.11 -9.67
CA SER A 118 -12.10 3.01 -10.48
C SER A 118 -12.94 3.90 -9.58
N ILE A 119 -12.79 5.22 -9.71
CA ILE A 119 -13.62 6.20 -9.00
C ILE A 119 -14.97 6.25 -9.68
N THR A 120 -16.05 6.18 -8.89
CA THR A 120 -17.42 6.11 -9.38
C THR A 120 -18.23 7.37 -9.12
N SER A 121 -17.99 8.03 -7.99
CA SER A 121 -18.66 9.29 -7.66
C SER A 121 -17.85 10.16 -6.71
N GLU A 122 -18.17 11.45 -6.69
CA GLU A 122 -17.65 12.44 -5.74
C GLU A 122 -18.83 13.29 -5.25
N LEU A 123 -18.89 13.49 -3.95
CA LEU A 123 -19.88 14.34 -3.32
C LEU A 123 -19.16 15.32 -2.38
N LEU A 124 -19.44 16.61 -2.56
CA LEU A 124 -18.95 17.69 -1.70
C LEU A 124 -20.08 18.12 -0.73
N SER A 125 -19.70 18.48 0.49
CA SER A 125 -20.61 19.17 1.42
C SER A 125 -20.93 20.59 0.93
N ASP A 126 -22.04 21.15 1.38
CA ASP A 126 -22.51 22.48 0.99
C ASP A 126 -21.50 23.60 1.33
N ASP A 127 -20.71 23.40 2.39
CA ASP A 127 -19.68 24.34 2.84
C ASP A 127 -18.32 24.09 2.21
N GLY A 128 -18.15 23.01 1.42
CA GLY A 128 -16.91 22.64 0.77
C GLY A 128 -15.80 22.17 1.73
N MET A 129 -16.14 21.84 2.99
CA MET A 129 -15.17 21.43 4.00
C MET A 129 -15.02 19.91 4.10
N ASP A 130 -16.01 19.17 3.66
CA ASP A 130 -16.01 17.71 3.66
C ASP A 130 -16.33 17.18 2.25
N ALA A 131 -15.80 16.02 1.94
CA ALA A 131 -16.13 15.30 0.72
C ALA A 131 -16.20 13.79 0.97
N SER A 132 -16.96 13.10 0.14
CA SER A 132 -16.92 11.65 0.03
C SER A 132 -16.64 11.25 -1.41
N VAL A 133 -15.79 10.27 -1.60
CA VAL A 133 -15.43 9.71 -2.90
C VAL A 133 -15.73 8.22 -2.87
N ASP A 134 -16.65 7.80 -3.75
CA ASP A 134 -16.95 6.38 -3.94
C ASP A 134 -16.05 5.82 -5.03
N LEU A 135 -15.51 4.65 -4.77
CA LEU A 135 -14.66 3.93 -5.72
C LEU A 135 -14.84 2.42 -5.59
N ASN A 136 -14.49 1.72 -6.64
CA ASN A 136 -14.28 0.29 -6.62
C ASN A 136 -12.79 0.03 -6.55
N LEU A 137 -12.34 -0.71 -5.52
CA LEU A 137 -10.96 -1.11 -5.34
C LEU A 137 -10.82 -2.60 -5.62
N THR A 138 -9.91 -2.96 -6.52
CA THR A 138 -9.64 -4.33 -6.92
C THR A 138 -8.35 -4.81 -6.27
N SER A 139 -8.42 -5.97 -5.63
CA SER A 139 -7.31 -6.65 -4.96
C SER A 139 -7.26 -8.12 -5.33
N CYS A 140 -6.25 -8.85 -4.86
CA CYS A 140 -6.12 -10.29 -5.08
C CYS A 140 -7.19 -11.07 -4.29
N ASP A 141 -7.80 -12.08 -4.93
CA ASP A 141 -8.67 -13.04 -4.25
C ASP A 141 -7.84 -14.15 -3.60
N PHE A 142 -7.52 -13.97 -2.33
CA PHE A 142 -6.78 -14.97 -1.55
C PHE A 142 -7.60 -16.23 -1.20
N SER A 143 -8.92 -16.22 -1.34
CA SER A 143 -9.71 -17.45 -1.20
C SER A 143 -9.38 -18.44 -2.31
N SER A 144 -9.13 -17.97 -3.52
CA SER A 144 -8.70 -18.83 -4.63
C SER A 144 -7.29 -19.39 -4.42
N VAL A 145 -6.40 -18.61 -3.80
CA VAL A 145 -5.05 -19.07 -3.42
C VAL A 145 -5.15 -20.20 -2.40
N VAL A 146 -5.97 -20.03 -1.35
CA VAL A 146 -6.19 -21.05 -0.33
C VAL A 146 -6.73 -22.33 -0.94
N TYR A 147 -7.73 -22.22 -1.81
CA TYR A 147 -8.30 -23.39 -2.49
C TYR A 147 -7.24 -24.15 -3.30
N SER A 148 -6.47 -23.45 -4.13
CA SER A 148 -5.40 -24.07 -4.93
C SER A 148 -4.31 -24.69 -4.05
N TYR A 149 -3.94 -24.02 -2.96
CA TYR A 149 -2.98 -24.53 -2.00
C TYR A 149 -3.48 -25.82 -1.35
N GLN A 150 -4.71 -25.85 -0.85
CA GLN A 150 -5.30 -27.02 -0.20
C GLN A 150 -5.38 -28.23 -1.13
N GLU A 151 -5.81 -28.03 -2.37
CA GLU A 151 -5.88 -29.07 -3.38
C GLU A 151 -4.49 -29.69 -3.64
N GLN A 152 -3.50 -28.85 -3.93
CA GLN A 152 -2.16 -29.30 -4.26
C GLN A 152 -1.44 -29.90 -3.05
N TYR A 153 -1.60 -29.32 -1.85
CA TYR A 153 -0.97 -29.83 -0.64
C TYR A 153 -1.56 -31.18 -0.22
N THR A 154 -2.88 -31.36 -0.36
CA THR A 154 -3.52 -32.66 -0.12
C THR A 154 -3.00 -33.72 -1.09
N ALA A 155 -2.86 -33.38 -2.37
CA ALA A 155 -2.28 -34.27 -3.36
C ALA A 155 -0.82 -34.66 -3.05
N TYR A 156 -0.02 -33.67 -2.61
CA TYR A 156 1.35 -33.91 -2.16
C TYR A 156 1.40 -34.85 -0.95
N LEU A 157 0.58 -34.62 0.09
CA LEU A 157 0.54 -35.48 1.29
C LEU A 157 0.18 -36.95 0.99
N ALA A 158 -0.59 -37.16 -0.08
CA ALA A 158 -0.92 -38.53 -0.54
C ALA A 158 0.19 -39.19 -1.40
N SER A 159 1.28 -38.49 -1.67
CA SER A 159 2.39 -38.95 -2.50
C SER A 159 3.47 -39.68 -1.70
N SER A 160 4.26 -40.54 -2.39
CA SER A 160 5.46 -41.13 -1.80
C SER A 160 6.51 -40.12 -1.41
N GLN A 161 6.58 -39.00 -2.09
CA GLN A 161 7.50 -37.87 -1.82
C GLN A 161 7.30 -37.29 -0.41
N ALA A 162 6.05 -37.12 0.03
CA ALA A 162 5.76 -36.65 1.37
C ALA A 162 6.22 -37.60 2.49
N LEU A 163 6.31 -38.91 2.21
CA LEU A 163 6.87 -39.88 3.14
C LEU A 163 8.39 -39.79 3.21
N GLU A 164 9.04 -39.56 2.07
CA GLU A 164 10.50 -39.45 1.98
C GLU A 164 11.01 -38.12 2.59
N ASP A 165 10.25 -37.02 2.41
CA ASP A 165 10.62 -35.69 2.88
C ASP A 165 10.62 -35.54 4.42
N GLY A 166 9.90 -36.40 5.13
CA GLY A 166 9.74 -36.27 6.59
C GLY A 166 9.04 -34.98 7.01
N THR A 167 9.10 -34.66 8.30
CA THR A 167 8.38 -33.47 8.84
C THR A 167 8.97 -32.14 8.34
N GLU A 168 10.29 -31.98 8.37
CA GLU A 168 10.94 -30.73 7.94
C GLU A 168 10.80 -30.49 6.44
N GLY A 169 10.93 -31.56 5.63
CA GLY A 169 10.72 -31.47 4.20
C GLY A 169 9.28 -31.11 3.83
N ARG A 170 8.28 -31.68 4.53
CA ARG A 170 6.87 -31.32 4.33
C ARG A 170 6.59 -29.85 4.67
N GLN A 171 7.17 -29.31 5.76
CA GLN A 171 7.04 -27.90 6.08
C GLN A 171 7.66 -26.99 5.00
N SER A 172 8.86 -27.33 4.54
CA SER A 172 9.53 -26.59 3.47
C SER A 172 8.73 -26.62 2.17
N HIS A 173 8.16 -27.78 1.84
CA HIS A 173 7.30 -27.95 0.66
C HIS A 173 6.01 -27.11 0.78
N ALA A 174 5.35 -27.14 1.95
CA ALA A 174 4.14 -26.36 2.21
C ALA A 174 4.35 -24.85 1.98
N ILE A 175 5.46 -24.31 2.50
CA ILE A 175 5.81 -22.88 2.33
C ILE A 175 6.09 -22.57 0.85
N THR A 176 6.83 -23.42 0.17
CA THR A 176 7.13 -23.23 -1.26
C THR A 176 5.86 -23.26 -2.08
N LEU A 177 5.02 -24.26 -1.85
CA LEU A 177 3.74 -24.41 -2.54
C LEU A 177 2.80 -23.21 -2.30
N LEU A 178 2.72 -22.72 -1.05
CA LEU A 178 1.92 -21.54 -0.74
C LEU A 178 2.40 -20.31 -1.53
N LYS A 179 3.71 -20.09 -1.57
CA LYS A 179 4.29 -18.98 -2.34
C LYS A 179 4.00 -19.10 -3.84
N ASP A 180 4.08 -20.32 -4.38
CA ASP A 180 3.79 -20.57 -5.79
C ASP A 180 2.31 -20.32 -6.10
N CYS A 181 1.40 -20.78 -5.22
CA CYS A 181 -0.03 -20.50 -5.35
C CYS A 181 -0.34 -18.99 -5.28
N ILE A 182 0.34 -18.24 -4.38
CA ILE A 182 0.22 -16.79 -4.32
C ILE A 182 0.71 -16.16 -5.63
N ALA A 183 1.91 -16.51 -6.08
CA ALA A 183 2.55 -15.88 -7.24
C ALA A 183 1.81 -16.17 -8.57
N THR A 184 1.15 -17.32 -8.68
CA THR A 184 0.44 -17.73 -9.90
C THR A 184 -1.04 -17.38 -9.90
N SER A 185 -1.59 -16.87 -8.80
CA SER A 185 -3.00 -16.47 -8.74
C SER A 185 -3.28 -15.29 -9.66
N THR A 186 -4.35 -15.40 -10.44
CA THR A 186 -4.85 -14.32 -11.32
C THR A 186 -6.24 -13.85 -10.92
N GLN A 187 -6.81 -14.45 -9.89
CA GLN A 187 -8.15 -14.11 -9.44
C GLN A 187 -8.13 -12.83 -8.59
N THR A 188 -9.07 -11.96 -8.84
CA THR A 188 -9.23 -10.68 -8.15
C THR A 188 -10.59 -10.55 -7.51
N ILE A 189 -10.67 -9.74 -6.47
CA ILE A 189 -11.91 -9.32 -5.83
C ILE A 189 -12.03 -7.81 -5.89
N THR A 190 -13.21 -7.31 -6.23
CA THR A 190 -13.49 -5.86 -6.27
C THR A 190 -14.44 -5.50 -5.14
N THR A 191 -14.03 -4.53 -4.33
CA THR A 191 -14.77 -4.06 -3.15
C THR A 191 -15.16 -2.61 -3.36
N PRO A 192 -16.46 -2.23 -3.24
CA PRO A 192 -16.85 -0.83 -3.20
C PRO A 192 -16.41 -0.20 -1.88
N VAL A 193 -15.82 1.00 -1.98
CA VAL A 193 -15.29 1.76 -0.85
C VAL A 193 -15.75 3.20 -0.95
N THR A 194 -16.18 3.79 0.16
CA THR A 194 -16.41 5.23 0.29
C THR A 194 -15.32 5.83 1.17
N ILE A 195 -14.58 6.79 0.64
CA ILE A 195 -13.52 7.48 1.37
C ILE A 195 -14.00 8.89 1.70
N HIS A 196 -13.92 9.25 2.97
CA HIS A 196 -14.23 10.59 3.45
C HIS A 196 -12.96 11.43 3.52
N LEU A 197 -13.04 12.67 3.04
CA LEU A 197 -11.95 13.65 3.08
C LEU A 197 -12.42 14.90 3.82
N ASN A 198 -11.47 15.55 4.50
CA ASN A 198 -11.70 16.85 5.12
C ASN A 198 -10.77 17.89 4.49
N ASN A 199 -11.30 19.08 4.26
CA ASN A 199 -10.56 20.23 3.77
C ASN A 199 -10.13 21.11 4.94
N ASP A 200 -8.82 21.34 5.11
CA ASP A 200 -8.28 22.22 6.15
C ASP A 200 -8.13 23.70 5.71
N GLY A 201 -8.77 24.05 4.58
CA GLY A 201 -8.68 25.36 3.94
C GLY A 201 -7.45 25.54 3.03
N LYS A 202 -6.56 24.53 2.97
CA LYS A 202 -5.37 24.53 2.12
C LYS A 202 -5.23 23.24 1.31
N ASN A 203 -5.65 22.12 1.89
CA ASN A 203 -5.52 20.81 1.26
C ASN A 203 -6.66 19.90 1.70
N TRP A 204 -7.04 18.99 0.82
CA TRP A 204 -7.83 17.83 1.18
C TRP A 204 -6.97 16.83 1.93
N ARG A 205 -7.50 16.31 3.02
CA ARG A 205 -6.86 15.28 3.84
C ARG A 205 -7.69 14.02 3.83
N ILE A 206 -7.03 12.91 3.60
CA ILE A 206 -7.60 11.59 3.83
C ILE A 206 -7.34 11.29 5.31
N PRO A 207 -8.36 11.22 6.19
CA PRO A 207 -8.16 10.71 7.54
C PRO A 207 -7.64 9.28 7.44
N LYS A 208 -7.01 8.77 8.50
CA LYS A 208 -6.57 7.37 8.53
C LYS A 208 -7.77 6.49 8.19
N SER A 209 -7.75 5.91 6.99
CA SER A 209 -8.89 5.17 6.46
C SER A 209 -8.56 3.69 6.56
N ASP A 210 -9.16 3.04 7.54
CA ASP A 210 -9.12 1.58 7.67
C ASP A 210 -9.85 0.93 6.48
N GLU A 211 -10.75 1.67 5.81
CA GLU A 211 -11.50 1.21 4.64
C GLU A 211 -10.59 0.90 3.45
N ILE A 212 -9.61 1.78 3.15
CA ILE A 212 -8.62 1.52 2.08
C ILE A 212 -7.79 0.29 2.44
N THR A 213 -7.27 0.23 3.65
CA THR A 213 -6.43 -0.88 4.11
C THR A 213 -7.21 -2.20 4.06
N THR A 214 -8.45 -2.21 4.58
CA THR A 214 -9.32 -3.38 4.55
C THR A 214 -9.63 -3.84 3.13
N ALA A 215 -9.93 -2.90 2.23
CA ALA A 215 -10.22 -3.21 0.83
C ALA A 215 -8.97 -3.71 0.08
N LEU A 216 -7.79 -3.16 0.38
CA LEU A 216 -6.50 -3.62 -0.18
C LEU A 216 -6.17 -5.05 0.26
N LEU A 217 -6.36 -5.36 1.55
CA LEU A 217 -6.16 -6.71 2.08
C LEU A 217 -7.20 -7.70 1.53
N GLY A 218 -8.37 -7.20 1.10
CA GLY A 218 -9.42 -8.03 0.55
C GLY A 218 -9.86 -9.11 1.54
N ASN A 219 -9.73 -10.38 1.14
CA ASN A 219 -10.04 -11.54 1.99
C ASN A 219 -8.81 -12.23 2.59
N LEU A 220 -7.63 -11.55 2.61
CA LEU A 220 -6.36 -12.14 3.06
C LEU A 220 -6.42 -12.67 4.49
N GLU A 221 -6.94 -11.89 5.44
CA GLU A 221 -7.01 -12.32 6.85
C GLU A 221 -7.84 -13.60 7.03
N LYS A 222 -9.00 -13.66 6.35
CA LYS A 222 -9.85 -14.85 6.35
C LYS A 222 -9.13 -16.03 5.70
N ALA A 223 -8.42 -15.81 4.62
CA ALA A 223 -7.66 -16.84 3.91
C ALA A 223 -6.54 -17.41 4.80
N LEU A 224 -5.76 -16.55 5.46
CA LEU A 224 -4.71 -16.95 6.39
C LEU A 224 -5.27 -17.76 7.57
N THR A 225 -6.38 -17.31 8.16
CA THR A 225 -7.05 -18.04 9.24
C THR A 225 -7.43 -19.44 8.79
N THR A 226 -7.92 -19.60 7.57
CA THR A 226 -8.31 -20.90 7.02
C THR A 226 -7.10 -21.85 6.87
N ILE A 227 -5.94 -21.33 6.45
CA ILE A 227 -4.70 -22.13 6.35
C ILE A 227 -4.20 -22.55 7.75
N LEU A 228 -4.18 -21.60 8.70
CA LEU A 228 -3.60 -21.82 10.03
C LEU A 228 -4.46 -22.70 10.94
N THR A 229 -5.76 -22.81 10.68
CA THR A 229 -6.71 -23.63 11.49
C THR A 229 -6.88 -25.06 10.98
N GLN A 230 -6.19 -25.45 9.91
CA GLN A 230 -6.24 -26.84 9.45
C GLN A 230 -5.54 -27.76 10.46
N PRO A 231 -6.22 -28.81 10.93
CA PRO A 231 -5.55 -29.83 11.76
C PRO A 231 -4.45 -30.49 10.93
N GLU A 232 -3.26 -30.57 11.51
CA GLU A 232 -2.20 -31.44 11.00
C GLU A 232 -2.73 -32.87 11.00
N SER A 233 -3.13 -33.40 9.85
CA SER A 233 -3.63 -34.74 9.67
C SER A 233 -2.51 -35.71 9.33
#